data_07242e5be6e56475d4d5be277139e781
#
_entry.id   07242e5be6e56475d4d5be277139e781
#
_cell.length_a   1.000
_cell.length_b   1.000
_cell.length_c   1.000
_cell.angle_alpha   90.00
_cell.angle_beta   90.00
_cell.angle_gamma   90.00
#
_symmetry.space_group_name_H-M   'P 1'
#
loop_
_entity.id
_entity.type
_entity.pdbx_description
1 polymer ?
#
loop_
_entity_poly.entity_id
_entity_poly.type
_entity_poly.pdbx_seq_one_letter_code
_entity_poly.pdbx_strand_id
1 'polypeptide(L)'
;HEIGQSNFDYKYQPLSDEDVLGHALLKMKDELAETERILEQKVKERTEEVVKQKAEIEELYTDVTASIRYAKRLQDSILPPEKQIKKYFPSSFVLFKPKDIVSGDFYWIGKQKNEFMFAAVDCTGHGVPGAFMSLVGANGLNSAFKEHKLSKPGLILDDLNRYANEALNKSADDSIRDGMDITLCSINSKEMKLRFAGANNPVYLIRDGELEIYKTNKFAIGSFNQEEHNYENFEIDLIKGDKVYAFSDGYPDQFGGERGKKFMYKKFKELLVETVNESMENQKRKLEERLAEWMGNYEQVDDIVIFGVEID
;
A
#
# COMPACT_ATOMS: atom_id res chain seq x y z
N HIS A 1 -57.17 24.23 11.13
CA HIS A 1 -56.80 22.87 10.73
C HIS A 1 -56.10 22.87 9.36
N GLU A 2 -56.68 23.50 8.35
CA GLU A 2 -56.20 23.57 6.95
C GLU A 2 -54.79 24.20 6.84
N ILE A 3 -54.54 25.32 7.56
CA ILE A 3 -53.23 25.97 7.56
C ILE A 3 -52.14 25.03 8.16
N GLY A 4 -52.49 24.23 9.17
CA GLY A 4 -51.59 23.26 9.78
C GLY A 4 -51.28 22.03 8.91
N GLN A 5 -51.99 21.89 7.76
CA GLN A 5 -51.75 20.88 6.70
C GLN A 5 -51.12 21.48 5.42
N SER A 6 -50.56 22.68 5.54
CA SER A 6 -49.97 23.45 4.41
C SER A 6 -51.00 23.76 3.30
N ASN A 7 -52.28 23.79 3.62
CA ASN A 7 -53.32 24.21 2.66
C ASN A 7 -53.51 25.73 2.75
N PHE A 8 -52.65 26.47 2.04
CA PHE A 8 -52.68 27.94 2.03
C PHE A 8 -53.69 28.53 1.04
N ASP A 9 -54.33 27.72 0.17
CA ASP A 9 -55.35 28.16 -0.77
C ASP A 9 -56.71 28.35 -0.10
N TYR A 10 -56.84 27.93 1.17
CA TYR A 10 -58.10 28.08 1.92
C TYR A 10 -58.47 29.56 2.09
N LYS A 11 -59.67 29.94 1.62
CA LYS A 11 -60.19 31.29 1.74
C LYS A 11 -60.86 31.51 3.12
N TYR A 12 -60.19 32.27 3.92
CA TYR A 12 -60.72 32.75 5.20
C TYR A 12 -61.08 34.25 5.07
N GLN A 13 -62.22 34.69 5.65
CA GLN A 13 -62.58 36.07 5.75
C GLN A 13 -62.82 36.45 7.23
N PRO A 14 -62.22 37.53 7.73
CA PRO A 14 -62.47 38.07 9.05
C PRO A 14 -63.95 38.41 9.23
N LEU A 15 -64.47 38.24 10.43
CA LEU A 15 -65.87 38.48 10.72
C LEU A 15 -66.25 39.97 10.71
N SER A 16 -65.33 40.86 10.97
CA SER A 16 -65.46 42.33 10.94
C SER A 16 -64.08 42.99 10.87
N ASP A 17 -64.04 44.33 10.65
CA ASP A 17 -62.79 45.10 10.67
C ASP A 17 -62.13 45.11 12.09
N GLU A 18 -62.85 44.81 13.13
CA GLU A 18 -62.37 44.68 14.50
C GLU A 18 -61.96 43.27 14.88
N ASP A 19 -62.02 42.28 13.97
CA ASP A 19 -61.60 40.89 14.21
C ASP A 19 -60.09 40.75 14.17
N VAL A 20 -59.42 41.17 15.26
CA VAL A 20 -57.98 41.15 15.41
C VAL A 20 -57.41 39.74 15.22
N LEU A 21 -58.10 38.69 15.70
CA LEU A 21 -57.65 37.30 15.56
C LEU A 21 -57.74 36.84 14.09
N GLY A 22 -58.83 37.16 13.38
CA GLY A 22 -59.01 36.81 11.97
C GLY A 22 -57.96 37.48 11.08
N HIS A 23 -57.68 38.73 11.32
CA HIS A 23 -56.61 39.44 10.61
C HIS A 23 -55.21 38.88 10.89
N ALA A 24 -54.90 38.52 12.16
CA ALA A 24 -53.64 37.90 12.51
C ALA A 24 -53.46 36.51 11.87
N LEU A 25 -54.53 35.69 11.80
CA LEU A 25 -54.50 34.40 11.13
C LEU A 25 -54.25 34.52 9.60
N LEU A 26 -54.90 35.52 8.93
CA LEU A 26 -54.64 35.81 7.51
C LEU A 26 -53.18 36.17 7.29
N LYS A 27 -52.64 37.11 8.07
CA LYS A 27 -51.24 37.52 7.96
C LYS A 27 -50.28 36.35 8.16
N MET A 28 -50.53 35.53 9.19
CA MET A 28 -49.71 34.32 9.42
C MET A 28 -49.76 33.32 8.26
N LYS A 29 -50.97 33.10 7.69
CA LYS A 29 -51.17 32.27 6.52
C LYS A 29 -50.35 32.77 5.33
N ASP A 30 -50.40 34.08 5.03
CA ASP A 30 -49.72 34.68 3.92
C ASP A 30 -48.19 34.64 4.12
N GLU A 31 -47.68 34.88 5.32
CA GLU A 31 -46.28 34.76 5.71
C GLU A 31 -45.77 33.30 5.59
N LEU A 32 -46.60 32.31 5.98
CA LEU A 32 -46.23 30.89 5.84
C LEU A 32 -46.21 30.45 4.38
N ALA A 33 -47.22 30.85 3.58
CA ALA A 33 -47.26 30.55 2.13
C ALA A 33 -46.06 31.14 1.39
N GLU A 34 -45.67 32.38 1.69
CA GLU A 34 -44.48 33.00 1.10
C GLU A 34 -43.19 32.31 1.54
N THR A 35 -43.09 31.92 2.82
CA THR A 35 -41.93 31.19 3.36
C THR A 35 -41.80 29.82 2.70
N GLU A 36 -42.90 29.10 2.51
CA GLU A 36 -42.90 27.80 1.81
C GLU A 36 -42.42 27.94 0.36
N ARG A 37 -42.95 28.95 -0.36
CA ARG A 37 -42.59 29.24 -1.73
C ARG A 37 -41.07 29.55 -1.85
N ILE A 38 -40.54 30.37 -0.95
CA ILE A 38 -39.10 30.69 -0.89
C ILE A 38 -38.26 29.45 -0.58
N LEU A 39 -38.73 28.57 0.32
CA LEU A 39 -38.03 27.32 0.66
C LEU A 39 -38.03 26.37 -0.54
N GLU A 40 -39.17 26.15 -1.19
CA GLU A 40 -39.24 25.32 -2.39
C GLU A 40 -38.31 25.78 -3.49
N GLN A 41 -38.29 27.12 -3.74
CA GLN A 41 -37.37 27.69 -4.73
C GLN A 41 -35.89 27.43 -4.34
N LYS A 42 -35.53 27.67 -3.07
CA LYS A 42 -34.17 27.40 -2.58
C LYS A 42 -33.80 25.91 -2.64
N VAL A 43 -34.73 25.02 -2.31
CA VAL A 43 -34.51 23.57 -2.43
C VAL A 43 -34.25 23.18 -3.86
N LYS A 44 -35.04 23.72 -4.82
CA LYS A 44 -34.86 23.47 -6.24
C LYS A 44 -33.47 23.94 -6.72
N GLU A 45 -33.11 25.20 -6.42
CA GLU A 45 -31.80 25.77 -6.79
C GLU A 45 -30.64 24.97 -6.21
N ARG A 46 -30.70 24.59 -4.93
CA ARG A 46 -29.68 23.77 -4.28
C ARG A 46 -29.59 22.36 -4.84
N THR A 47 -30.72 21.77 -5.19
CA THR A 47 -30.76 20.43 -5.80
C THR A 47 -30.10 20.47 -7.20
N GLU A 48 -30.37 21.47 -8.01
CA GLU A 48 -29.77 21.67 -9.33
C GLU A 48 -28.23 21.88 -9.19
N GLU A 49 -27.81 22.70 -8.22
CA GLU A 49 -26.38 22.93 -7.91
C GLU A 49 -25.68 21.61 -7.50
N VAL A 50 -26.28 20.84 -6.58
CA VAL A 50 -25.72 19.56 -6.11
C VAL A 50 -25.60 18.54 -7.24
N VAL A 51 -26.60 18.46 -8.12
CA VAL A 51 -26.57 17.56 -9.28
C VAL A 51 -25.42 17.95 -10.22
N LYS A 52 -25.24 19.25 -10.49
CA LYS A 52 -24.14 19.76 -11.32
C LYS A 52 -22.77 19.44 -10.70
N GLN A 53 -22.59 19.76 -9.42
CA GLN A 53 -21.33 19.46 -8.71
C GLN A 53 -21.02 17.97 -8.67
N LYS A 54 -22.03 17.11 -8.51
CA LYS A 54 -21.87 15.66 -8.56
C LYS A 54 -21.34 15.21 -9.93
N ALA A 55 -21.92 15.72 -11.02
CA ALA A 55 -21.47 15.38 -12.37
C ALA A 55 -20.01 15.82 -12.63
N GLU A 56 -19.62 17.03 -12.19
CA GLU A 56 -18.25 17.53 -12.30
C GLU A 56 -17.27 16.66 -11.50
N ILE A 57 -17.64 16.26 -10.26
CA ILE A 57 -16.82 15.36 -9.42
C ILE A 57 -16.67 13.98 -10.06
N GLU A 58 -17.74 13.42 -10.65
CA GLU A 58 -17.69 12.11 -11.33
C GLU A 58 -16.76 12.15 -12.57
N GLU A 59 -16.78 13.25 -13.33
CA GLU A 59 -15.87 13.45 -14.47
C GLU A 59 -14.41 13.53 -14.00
N LEU A 60 -14.10 14.40 -13.03
CA LEU A 60 -12.76 14.55 -12.45
C LEU A 60 -12.25 13.24 -11.85
N TYR A 61 -13.09 12.52 -11.12
CA TYR A 61 -12.75 11.23 -10.56
C TYR A 61 -12.38 10.21 -11.62
N THR A 62 -13.11 10.21 -12.74
CA THR A 62 -12.85 9.32 -13.88
C THR A 62 -11.49 9.62 -14.51
N ASP A 63 -11.17 10.90 -14.74
CA ASP A 63 -9.92 11.34 -15.35
C ASP A 63 -8.71 11.05 -14.47
N VAL A 64 -8.80 11.37 -13.17
CA VAL A 64 -7.74 11.07 -12.20
C VAL A 64 -7.51 9.57 -12.10
N THR A 65 -8.58 8.78 -12.02
CA THR A 65 -8.48 7.31 -11.94
C THR A 65 -7.86 6.73 -13.21
N ALA A 66 -8.19 7.25 -14.38
CA ALA A 66 -7.59 6.82 -15.65
C ALA A 66 -6.07 7.11 -15.68
N SER A 67 -5.66 8.27 -15.17
CA SER A 67 -4.24 8.65 -15.05
C SER A 67 -3.49 7.73 -14.09
N ILE A 68 -4.07 7.40 -12.93
CA ILE A 68 -3.46 6.47 -11.97
C ILE A 68 -3.39 5.05 -12.54
N ARG A 69 -4.39 4.60 -13.29
CA ARG A 69 -4.34 3.30 -14.00
C ARG A 69 -3.26 3.25 -15.08
N TYR A 70 -2.96 4.38 -15.70
CA TYR A 70 -1.81 4.48 -16.60
C TYR A 70 -0.49 4.34 -15.83
N ALA A 71 -0.33 5.04 -14.70
CA ALA A 71 0.83 4.89 -13.81
C ALA A 71 1.00 3.44 -13.33
N LYS A 72 -0.10 2.74 -13.01
CA LYS A 72 -0.08 1.30 -12.68
C LYS A 72 0.56 0.45 -13.78
N ARG A 73 0.22 0.69 -15.04
CA ARG A 73 0.82 -0.05 -16.17
C ARG A 73 2.32 0.19 -16.28
N LEU A 74 2.79 1.41 -16.00
CA LEU A 74 4.22 1.73 -15.96
C LEU A 74 4.90 1.01 -14.79
N GLN A 75 4.30 1.03 -13.61
CA GLN A 75 4.80 0.31 -12.44
C GLN A 75 4.86 -1.20 -12.69
N ASP A 76 3.81 -1.80 -13.27
CA ASP A 76 3.80 -3.23 -13.61
C ASP A 76 4.89 -3.61 -14.61
N SER A 77 5.33 -2.68 -15.47
CA SER A 77 6.39 -2.94 -16.45
C SER A 77 7.78 -3.05 -15.84
N ILE A 78 8.00 -2.51 -14.65
CA ILE A 78 9.28 -2.63 -13.92
C ILE A 78 9.33 -3.85 -13.01
N LEU A 79 8.19 -4.41 -12.64
CA LEU A 79 8.13 -5.61 -11.82
C LEU A 79 8.50 -6.85 -12.63
N PRO A 80 9.31 -7.76 -12.07
CA PRO A 80 9.65 -9.01 -12.74
C PRO A 80 8.40 -9.86 -12.99
N PRO A 81 8.15 -10.32 -14.23
CA PRO A 81 7.02 -11.20 -14.50
C PRO A 81 7.22 -12.58 -13.83
N GLU A 82 6.13 -13.21 -13.41
CA GLU A 82 6.14 -14.50 -12.70
C GLU A 82 6.97 -15.57 -13.44
N LYS A 83 6.87 -15.62 -14.77
CA LYS A 83 7.68 -16.52 -15.61
C LYS A 83 9.18 -16.34 -15.38
N GLN A 84 9.66 -15.11 -15.18
CA GLN A 84 11.05 -14.84 -14.92
C GLN A 84 11.44 -15.23 -13.49
N ILE A 85 10.56 -15.01 -12.52
CA ILE A 85 10.75 -15.43 -11.13
C ILE A 85 10.91 -16.95 -11.08
N LYS A 86 9.96 -17.70 -11.64
CA LYS A 86 9.99 -19.18 -11.69
C LYS A 86 11.19 -19.73 -12.46
N LYS A 87 11.74 -19.00 -13.43
CA LYS A 87 12.97 -19.38 -14.13
C LYS A 87 14.21 -19.31 -13.23
N TYR A 88 14.26 -18.37 -12.29
CA TYR A 88 15.40 -18.17 -11.39
C TYR A 88 15.20 -18.92 -10.07
N PHE A 89 13.97 -18.98 -9.60
CA PHE A 89 13.54 -19.60 -8.37
C PHE A 89 12.32 -20.50 -8.64
N PRO A 90 12.51 -21.75 -9.12
CA PRO A 90 11.41 -22.65 -9.46
C PRO A 90 10.46 -22.88 -8.28
N SER A 91 11.03 -23.14 -7.11
CA SER A 91 10.31 -23.33 -5.84
C SER A 91 10.23 -22.01 -5.08
N SER A 92 9.32 -21.11 -5.52
CA SER A 92 9.15 -19.76 -4.92
C SER A 92 7.72 -19.27 -5.03
N PHE A 93 7.40 -18.23 -4.28
CA PHE A 93 6.21 -17.41 -4.54
C PHE A 93 6.52 -15.92 -4.28
N VAL A 94 5.71 -15.07 -4.90
CA VAL A 94 5.55 -13.67 -4.51
C VAL A 94 4.08 -13.43 -4.21
N LEU A 95 3.79 -13.01 -2.98
CA LEU A 95 2.50 -12.44 -2.60
C LEU A 95 2.67 -10.94 -2.66
N PHE A 96 1.99 -10.29 -3.60
CA PHE A 96 2.02 -8.86 -3.81
C PHE A 96 0.61 -8.31 -3.87
N LYS A 97 0.25 -7.50 -2.88
CA LYS A 97 -1.07 -6.89 -2.75
C LYS A 97 -0.93 -5.41 -2.47
N PRO A 98 -1.03 -4.57 -3.50
CA PRO A 98 -1.13 -3.13 -3.31
C PRO A 98 -2.38 -2.76 -2.50
N LYS A 99 -2.26 -1.76 -1.63
CA LYS A 99 -3.40 -1.13 -0.94
C LYS A 99 -4.25 -0.30 -1.89
N ASP A 100 -3.59 0.48 -2.72
CA ASP A 100 -4.20 1.36 -3.71
C ASP A 100 -4.04 0.81 -5.14
N ILE A 101 -4.39 1.60 -6.15
CA ILE A 101 -4.21 1.21 -7.56
C ILE A 101 -2.73 0.99 -7.88
N VAL A 102 -1.84 1.80 -7.30
CA VAL A 102 -0.37 1.69 -7.38
C VAL A 102 0.20 1.47 -5.99
N SER A 103 1.42 0.94 -5.89
CA SER A 103 2.04 0.49 -4.64
C SER A 103 3.34 1.25 -4.34
N GLY A 104 3.59 1.53 -3.06
CA GLY A 104 4.92 1.89 -2.57
C GLY A 104 5.84 0.68 -2.54
N ASP A 105 5.31 -0.45 -2.12
CA ASP A 105 6.05 -1.70 -2.09
C ASP A 105 6.33 -2.25 -3.47
N PHE A 106 7.45 -2.96 -3.59
CA PHE A 106 7.77 -3.71 -4.79
C PHE A 106 8.71 -4.87 -4.50
N TYR A 107 8.81 -5.79 -5.45
CA TYR A 107 9.78 -6.86 -5.41
C TYR A 107 10.72 -6.77 -6.62
N TRP A 108 11.93 -7.29 -6.46
CA TRP A 108 12.96 -7.22 -7.49
C TRP A 108 13.73 -8.54 -7.58
N ILE A 109 14.21 -8.89 -8.78
CA ILE A 109 15.08 -10.05 -8.99
C ILE A 109 16.27 -9.69 -9.89
N GLY A 110 17.39 -10.36 -9.67
CA GLY A 110 18.58 -10.26 -10.49
C GLY A 110 19.26 -11.61 -10.68
N LYS A 111 19.99 -11.76 -11.78
CA LYS A 111 20.86 -12.93 -12.02
C LYS A 111 22.19 -12.49 -12.58
N GLN A 112 23.27 -12.86 -11.91
CA GLN A 112 24.63 -12.62 -12.36
C GLN A 112 25.49 -13.87 -12.13
N LYS A 113 25.95 -14.51 -13.19
CA LYS A 113 26.69 -15.80 -13.13
C LYS A 113 25.85 -16.87 -12.39
N ASN A 114 26.32 -17.30 -11.21
CA ASN A 114 25.67 -18.30 -10.36
C ASN A 114 24.90 -17.69 -9.17
N GLU A 115 24.87 -16.37 -9.08
CA GLU A 115 24.13 -15.62 -8.06
C GLU A 115 22.74 -15.28 -8.57
N PHE A 116 21.73 -15.71 -7.82
CA PHE A 116 20.33 -15.37 -8.05
C PHE A 116 19.86 -14.49 -6.90
N MET A 117 19.45 -13.27 -7.24
CA MET A 117 19.08 -12.28 -6.23
C MET A 117 17.58 -12.01 -6.25
N PHE A 118 17.02 -11.76 -5.07
CA PHE A 118 15.66 -11.27 -4.90
C PHE A 118 15.58 -10.27 -3.75
N ALA A 119 14.62 -9.37 -3.83
CA ALA A 119 14.35 -8.39 -2.79
C ALA A 119 12.86 -8.19 -2.59
N ALA A 120 12.48 -7.88 -1.35
CA ALA A 120 11.24 -7.23 -0.98
C ALA A 120 11.57 -5.84 -0.46
N VAL A 121 10.89 -4.84 -0.97
CA VAL A 121 11.14 -3.42 -0.69
C VAL A 121 9.85 -2.76 -0.26
N ASP A 122 9.93 -2.04 0.83
CA ASP A 122 8.87 -1.29 1.47
C ASP A 122 9.24 0.20 1.40
N CYS A 123 8.50 0.99 0.63
CA CYS A 123 8.78 2.40 0.46
C CYS A 123 7.88 3.25 1.34
N THR A 124 8.41 4.35 1.87
CA THR A 124 7.61 5.33 2.61
C THR A 124 6.40 5.79 1.81
N GLY A 125 5.21 5.61 2.39
CA GLY A 125 3.94 6.02 1.81
C GLY A 125 3.37 5.05 0.78
N HIS A 126 2.08 5.15 0.56
CA HIS A 126 1.31 4.31 -0.38
C HIS A 126 0.71 5.16 -1.51
N GLY A 127 0.06 4.51 -2.48
CA GLY A 127 -0.54 5.20 -3.62
C GLY A 127 0.50 5.88 -4.52
N VAL A 128 0.17 7.04 -5.08
CA VAL A 128 1.01 7.71 -6.09
C VAL A 128 2.40 8.12 -5.56
N PRO A 129 2.54 8.75 -4.38
CA PRO A 129 3.86 9.07 -3.83
C PRO A 129 4.74 7.82 -3.64
N GLY A 130 4.21 6.78 -3.00
CA GLY A 130 4.92 5.50 -2.83
C GLY A 130 5.34 4.88 -4.16
N ALA A 131 4.47 4.94 -5.19
CA ALA A 131 4.80 4.45 -6.52
C ALA A 131 6.00 5.16 -7.16
N PHE A 132 6.17 6.46 -6.95
CA PHE A 132 7.38 7.15 -7.39
C PHE A 132 8.63 6.67 -6.64
N MET A 133 8.51 6.43 -5.33
CA MET A 133 9.60 5.86 -4.54
C MET A 133 9.97 4.46 -5.03
N SER A 134 8.99 3.61 -5.35
CA SER A 134 9.24 2.27 -5.92
C SER A 134 9.97 2.33 -7.26
N LEU A 135 9.68 3.33 -8.12
CA LEU A 135 10.41 3.56 -9.37
C LEU A 135 11.88 3.97 -9.11
N VAL A 136 12.13 4.85 -8.14
CA VAL A 136 13.49 5.24 -7.73
C VAL A 136 14.25 4.03 -7.21
N GLY A 137 13.64 3.24 -6.32
CA GLY A 137 14.24 2.03 -5.78
C GLY A 137 14.58 0.98 -6.83
N ALA A 138 13.63 0.67 -7.72
CA ALA A 138 13.82 -0.31 -8.78
C ALA A 138 14.89 0.12 -9.78
N ASN A 139 14.95 1.40 -10.15
CA ASN A 139 15.98 1.94 -11.02
C ASN A 139 17.36 1.92 -10.36
N GLY A 140 17.46 2.30 -9.09
CA GLY A 140 18.69 2.24 -8.31
C GLY A 140 19.24 0.82 -8.20
N LEU A 141 18.37 -0.18 -7.86
CA LEU A 141 18.75 -1.60 -7.85
C LEU A 141 19.24 -2.07 -9.22
N ASN A 142 18.54 -1.69 -10.29
CA ASN A 142 18.97 -2.05 -11.66
C ASN A 142 20.29 -1.40 -12.03
N SER A 143 20.54 -0.14 -11.67
CA SER A 143 21.82 0.54 -11.92
C SER A 143 22.95 -0.13 -11.15
N ALA A 144 22.81 -0.33 -9.84
CA ALA A 144 23.81 -1.02 -9.02
C ALA A 144 24.17 -2.40 -9.56
N PHE A 145 23.15 -3.17 -9.95
CA PHE A 145 23.33 -4.54 -10.39
C PHE A 145 23.80 -4.69 -11.84
N LYS A 146 23.18 -3.97 -12.78
CA LYS A 146 23.44 -4.12 -14.24
C LYS A 146 24.54 -3.22 -14.75
N GLU A 147 24.59 -1.96 -14.30
CA GLU A 147 25.53 -0.96 -14.78
C GLU A 147 26.84 -1.02 -13.99
N HIS A 148 26.76 -0.94 -12.67
CA HIS A 148 27.94 -1.02 -11.78
C HIS A 148 28.40 -2.46 -11.52
N LYS A 149 27.61 -3.47 -11.94
CA LYS A 149 27.94 -4.91 -11.86
C LYS A 149 28.27 -5.38 -10.44
N LEU A 150 27.65 -4.76 -9.45
CA LEU A 150 27.81 -5.16 -8.05
C LEU A 150 27.13 -6.51 -7.82
N SER A 151 27.76 -7.36 -6.98
CA SER A 151 27.27 -8.72 -6.67
C SER A 151 27.09 -8.98 -5.18
N LYS A 152 27.64 -8.13 -4.32
CA LYS A 152 27.45 -8.25 -2.87
C LYS A 152 26.26 -7.42 -2.43
N PRO A 153 25.27 -8.00 -1.72
CA PRO A 153 24.06 -7.30 -1.31
C PRO A 153 24.31 -5.95 -0.61
N GLY A 154 25.25 -5.88 0.35
CA GLY A 154 25.57 -4.63 1.04
C GLY A 154 26.07 -3.53 0.12
N LEU A 155 26.98 -3.87 -0.84
CA LEU A 155 27.46 -2.88 -1.81
C LEU A 155 26.36 -2.40 -2.76
N ILE A 156 25.39 -3.26 -3.09
CA ILE A 156 24.20 -2.89 -3.86
C ILE A 156 23.34 -1.91 -3.06
N LEU A 157 23.14 -2.15 -1.76
CA LEU A 157 22.38 -1.23 -0.90
C LEU A 157 23.10 0.10 -0.67
N ASP A 158 24.44 0.11 -0.54
CA ASP A 158 25.23 1.34 -0.46
C ASP A 158 25.06 2.19 -1.73
N ASP A 159 25.09 1.55 -2.91
CA ASP A 159 24.91 2.23 -4.18
C ASP A 159 23.48 2.70 -4.38
N LEU A 160 22.49 1.88 -3.97
CA LEU A 160 21.07 2.26 -3.96
C LEU A 160 20.82 3.47 -3.04
N ASN A 161 21.44 3.48 -1.85
CA ASN A 161 21.31 4.59 -0.90
C ASN A 161 21.85 5.90 -1.50
N ARG A 162 23.03 5.84 -2.16
CA ARG A 162 23.58 6.99 -2.87
C ARG A 162 22.64 7.46 -3.98
N TYR A 163 22.15 6.52 -4.82
CA TYR A 163 21.21 6.83 -5.92
C TYR A 163 19.93 7.48 -5.41
N ALA A 164 19.33 6.94 -4.34
CA ALA A 164 18.11 7.48 -3.75
C ALA A 164 18.33 8.90 -3.20
N ASN A 165 19.43 9.11 -2.46
CA ASN A 165 19.79 10.44 -1.94
C ASN A 165 20.01 11.46 -3.08
N GLU A 166 20.68 11.10 -4.15
CA GLU A 166 20.87 11.96 -5.31
C GLU A 166 19.55 12.30 -6.03
N ALA A 167 18.64 11.33 -6.11
CA ALA A 167 17.33 11.51 -6.75
C ALA A 167 16.39 12.40 -5.93
N LEU A 168 16.41 12.26 -4.60
CA LEU A 168 15.51 12.95 -3.67
C LEU A 168 16.03 14.34 -3.26
N ASN A 169 17.36 14.51 -3.10
CA ASN A 169 17.98 15.76 -2.63
C ASN A 169 18.07 16.88 -3.66
N LYS A 170 17.58 16.68 -4.89
CA LYS A 170 17.59 17.75 -5.91
C LYS A 170 16.56 18.86 -5.66
N SER A 171 15.63 18.67 -4.75
CA SER A 171 14.69 19.69 -4.29
C SER A 171 15.21 20.29 -2.98
N ALA A 172 15.43 21.60 -2.96
CA ALA A 172 15.94 22.37 -1.81
C ALA A 172 14.97 22.43 -0.61
N ASP A 173 14.02 21.54 -0.50
CA ASP A 173 13.05 21.47 0.58
C ASP A 173 13.43 20.31 1.52
N ASP A 174 14.10 20.66 2.64
CA ASP A 174 14.58 19.72 3.68
C ASP A 174 13.46 18.92 4.41
N SER A 175 12.22 18.99 3.92
CA SER A 175 11.05 18.40 4.60
C SER A 175 10.73 16.96 4.18
N ILE A 176 11.26 16.46 3.06
CA ILE A 176 10.93 15.13 2.55
C ILE A 176 11.88 14.10 3.18
N ARG A 177 11.36 13.29 4.09
CA ARG A 177 12.07 12.18 4.75
C ARG A 177 11.62 10.83 4.16
N ASP A 178 11.49 10.75 2.86
CA ASP A 178 11.10 9.52 2.18
C ASP A 178 12.28 8.56 2.11
N GLY A 179 12.02 7.28 2.34
CA GLY A 179 13.03 6.25 2.36
C GLY A 179 12.46 4.89 1.95
N MET A 180 13.31 3.87 2.04
CA MET A 180 12.92 2.49 1.76
C MET A 180 13.51 1.55 2.79
N ASP A 181 12.71 0.61 3.26
CA ASP A 181 13.13 -0.55 4.00
C ASP A 181 13.23 -1.73 3.02
N ILE A 182 14.33 -2.46 3.06
CA ILE A 182 14.62 -3.48 2.08
C ILE A 182 15.30 -4.69 2.69
N THR A 183 14.93 -5.86 2.19
CA THR A 183 15.72 -7.08 2.34
C THR A 183 16.17 -7.54 0.97
N LEU A 184 17.48 -7.58 0.75
CA LEU A 184 18.12 -8.08 -0.48
C LEU A 184 18.88 -9.36 -0.20
N CYS A 185 18.46 -10.44 -0.84
CA CYS A 185 19.03 -11.79 -0.73
C CYS A 185 19.72 -12.18 -2.03
N SER A 186 20.86 -12.87 -1.94
CA SER A 186 21.59 -13.50 -3.05
C SER A 186 21.86 -14.96 -2.72
N ILE A 187 21.33 -15.87 -3.54
CA ILE A 187 21.53 -17.31 -3.42
C ILE A 187 22.56 -17.78 -4.44
N ASN A 188 23.64 -18.37 -3.97
CA ASN A 188 24.58 -19.10 -4.80
C ASN A 188 24.28 -20.59 -4.72
N SER A 189 23.62 -21.13 -5.74
CA SER A 189 23.21 -22.54 -5.79
C SER A 189 24.37 -23.53 -5.89
N LYS A 190 25.57 -23.12 -6.32
CA LYS A 190 26.76 -24.00 -6.37
C LYS A 190 27.48 -24.07 -5.04
N GLU A 191 27.56 -22.95 -4.33
CA GLU A 191 28.20 -22.86 -3.03
C GLU A 191 27.26 -23.23 -1.90
N MET A 192 25.96 -23.36 -2.19
CA MET A 192 24.87 -23.50 -1.21
C MET A 192 24.98 -22.43 -0.11
N LYS A 193 25.02 -21.17 -0.56
CA LYS A 193 25.16 -20.02 0.32
C LYS A 193 24.08 -18.98 0.05
N LEU A 194 23.53 -18.44 1.14
CA LEU A 194 22.72 -17.24 1.15
C LEU A 194 23.59 -16.07 1.62
N ARG A 195 23.74 -15.04 0.78
CA ARG A 195 24.27 -13.73 1.17
C ARG A 195 23.12 -12.74 1.22
N PHE A 196 23.12 -11.89 2.21
CA PHE A 196 22.06 -10.89 2.31
C PHE A 196 22.54 -9.61 2.97
N ALA A 197 21.80 -8.54 2.73
CA ALA A 197 21.88 -7.27 3.42
C ALA A 197 20.47 -6.70 3.53
N GLY A 198 20.26 -5.76 4.42
CA GLY A 198 18.95 -5.12 4.54
C GLY A 198 18.99 -3.82 5.31
N ALA A 199 17.96 -3.03 5.09
CA ALA A 199 17.60 -1.82 5.80
C ALA A 199 16.31 -2.12 6.58
N ASN A 200 16.38 -2.11 7.91
CA ASN A 200 15.29 -2.35 8.87
C ASN A 200 14.65 -3.75 8.80
N ASN A 201 14.30 -4.26 7.61
CA ASN A 201 13.59 -5.52 7.44
C ASN A 201 14.51 -6.73 7.57
N PRO A 202 14.13 -7.75 8.40
CA PRO A 202 14.94 -8.95 8.63
C PRO A 202 14.77 -9.98 7.50
N VAL A 203 15.72 -10.92 7.43
CA VAL A 203 15.56 -12.18 6.69
C VAL A 203 14.99 -13.23 7.63
N TYR A 204 13.98 -13.98 7.17
CA TYR A 204 13.50 -15.18 7.85
C TYR A 204 14.00 -16.41 7.09
N LEU A 205 14.59 -17.35 7.83
CA LEU A 205 14.97 -18.68 7.33
C LEU A 205 14.22 -19.73 8.14
N ILE A 206 13.58 -20.68 7.46
CA ILE A 206 13.00 -21.84 8.13
C ILE A 206 13.80 -23.06 7.68
N ARG A 207 14.38 -23.75 8.66
CA ARG A 207 15.16 -24.98 8.53
C ARG A 207 14.61 -26.03 9.47
N ASP A 208 14.31 -27.23 8.97
CA ASP A 208 13.77 -28.36 9.77
C ASP A 208 12.56 -27.96 10.63
N GLY A 209 11.73 -27.01 10.15
CA GLY A 209 10.54 -26.52 10.86
C GLY A 209 10.84 -25.44 11.92
N GLU A 210 12.09 -25.08 12.14
CA GLU A 210 12.49 -24.02 13.07
C GLU A 210 12.74 -22.71 12.33
N LEU A 211 12.20 -21.60 12.87
CA LEU A 211 12.36 -20.26 12.31
C LEU A 211 13.56 -19.54 12.91
N GLU A 212 14.52 -19.22 12.06
CA GLU A 212 15.65 -18.36 12.37
C GLU A 212 15.40 -16.96 11.83
N ILE A 213 15.74 -15.92 12.62
CA ILE A 213 15.55 -14.51 12.27
C ILE A 213 16.88 -13.81 12.22
N TYR A 214 17.26 -13.37 11.04
CA TYR A 214 18.50 -12.63 10.82
C TYR A 214 18.20 -11.14 10.70
N LYS A 215 18.68 -10.38 11.70
CA LYS A 215 18.53 -8.92 11.73
C LYS A 215 19.48 -8.27 10.73
N THR A 216 19.07 -7.14 10.22
CA THR A 216 19.81 -6.30 9.28
C THR A 216 20.13 -4.94 9.90
N ASN A 217 20.71 -4.03 9.13
CA ASN A 217 20.99 -2.68 9.59
C ASN A 217 19.70 -1.91 9.96
N LYS A 218 19.81 -0.99 10.92
CA LYS A 218 18.67 -0.25 11.49
C LYS A 218 18.57 1.18 10.96
N PHE A 219 18.77 1.36 9.67
CA PHE A 219 18.59 2.62 8.97
C PHE A 219 18.04 2.34 7.58
N ALA A 220 17.12 3.21 7.14
CA ALA A 220 16.45 3.10 5.84
C ALA A 220 17.35 3.60 4.71
N ILE A 221 17.12 3.11 3.49
CA ILE A 221 17.67 3.66 2.25
C ILE A 221 17.09 5.07 2.05
N GLY A 222 17.93 6.04 1.67
CA GLY A 222 17.48 7.43 1.43
C GLY A 222 17.29 8.26 2.71
N SER A 223 17.53 7.68 3.90
CA SER A 223 17.47 8.44 5.14
C SER A 223 18.60 9.47 5.21
N PHE A 224 18.25 10.72 5.51
CA PHE A 224 19.14 11.90 5.52
C PHE A 224 20.21 11.94 6.61
N ASN A 225 20.56 10.85 7.24
CA ASN A 225 21.69 10.83 8.15
C ASN A 225 22.97 10.93 7.31
N GLN A 226 23.62 12.10 7.38
CA GLN A 226 24.87 12.43 6.69
C GLN A 226 26.08 11.57 7.11
N GLU A 227 25.89 10.61 8.01
CA GLU A 227 26.93 9.65 8.34
C GLU A 227 27.06 8.62 7.22
N GLU A 228 28.28 8.33 6.81
CA GLU A 228 28.58 7.24 5.87
C GLU A 228 28.28 5.90 6.52
N HIS A 229 27.02 5.46 6.43
CA HIS A 229 26.65 4.11 6.86
C HIS A 229 26.82 3.15 5.70
N ASN A 230 27.54 2.05 5.95
CA ASN A 230 27.66 0.94 5.02
C ASN A 230 26.71 -0.17 5.45
N TYR A 231 26.03 -0.79 4.48
CA TYR A 231 25.21 -1.96 4.74
C TYR A 231 26.06 -3.21 4.87
N GLU A 232 25.90 -3.89 6.01
CA GLU A 232 26.65 -5.11 6.29
C GLU A 232 26.21 -6.27 5.39
N ASN A 233 27.19 -7.05 4.94
CA ASN A 233 26.94 -8.30 4.23
C ASN A 233 26.97 -9.47 5.21
N PHE A 234 25.87 -10.22 5.24
CA PHE A 234 25.75 -11.44 6.02
C PHE A 234 25.82 -12.65 5.09
N GLU A 235 26.33 -13.77 5.59
CA GLU A 235 26.41 -15.03 4.85
C GLU A 235 25.97 -16.19 5.73
N ILE A 236 25.18 -17.11 5.15
CA ILE A 236 24.67 -18.33 5.80
C ILE A 236 24.86 -19.48 4.83
N ASP A 237 25.33 -20.64 5.35
CA ASP A 237 25.35 -21.88 4.60
C ASP A 237 23.91 -22.42 4.51
N LEU A 238 23.48 -22.73 3.30
CA LEU A 238 22.16 -23.28 3.01
C LEU A 238 22.21 -24.80 2.93
N ILE A 239 21.09 -25.42 3.26
CA ILE A 239 20.86 -26.83 2.98
C ILE A 239 19.58 -26.98 2.12
N LYS A 240 19.46 -28.11 1.45
CA LYS A 240 18.25 -28.43 0.69
C LYS A 240 17.02 -28.47 1.59
N GLY A 241 15.94 -27.82 1.15
CA GLY A 241 14.69 -27.69 1.91
C GLY A 241 14.59 -26.44 2.79
N ASP A 242 15.68 -25.67 2.93
CA ASP A 242 15.61 -24.36 3.58
C ASP A 242 14.63 -23.44 2.85
N LYS A 243 13.86 -22.68 3.62
CA LYS A 243 12.94 -21.67 3.08
C LYS A 243 13.30 -20.29 3.56
N VAL A 244 13.55 -19.38 2.62
CA VAL A 244 13.98 -18.00 2.87
C VAL A 244 12.86 -17.04 2.52
N TYR A 245 12.59 -16.07 3.41
CA TYR A 245 11.54 -15.08 3.20
C TYR A 245 12.08 -13.66 3.39
N ALA A 246 11.75 -12.80 2.42
CA ALA A 246 11.87 -11.35 2.49
C ALA A 246 10.46 -10.74 2.37
N PHE A 247 10.15 -9.71 3.14
CA PHE A 247 8.79 -9.18 3.22
C PHE A 247 8.76 -7.73 3.72
N SER A 248 7.66 -7.02 3.43
CA SER A 248 7.30 -5.72 4.02
C SER A 248 6.45 -5.90 5.28
N ASP A 249 6.23 -4.83 6.02
CA ASP A 249 5.49 -4.86 7.28
C ASP A 249 3.96 -4.89 7.12
N GLY A 250 3.43 -4.64 5.91
CA GLY A 250 1.99 -4.55 5.68
C GLY A 250 1.19 -5.79 6.07
N TYR A 251 1.77 -7.00 5.94
CA TYR A 251 1.09 -8.22 6.37
C TYR A 251 0.95 -8.30 7.92
N PRO A 252 2.03 -8.19 8.72
CA PRO A 252 1.92 -8.19 10.18
C PRO A 252 1.16 -6.97 10.73
N ASP A 253 1.15 -5.85 10.02
CA ASP A 253 0.49 -4.62 10.45
C ASP A 253 -1.00 -4.54 10.08
N GLN A 254 -1.50 -5.49 9.28
CA GLN A 254 -2.90 -5.54 8.89
C GLN A 254 -3.84 -5.65 10.08
N PHE A 255 -4.83 -4.75 10.15
CA PHE A 255 -5.89 -4.78 11.17
C PHE A 255 -6.97 -5.81 10.83
N GLY A 256 -7.49 -6.45 11.88
CA GLY A 256 -8.57 -7.42 11.71
C GLY A 256 -8.93 -8.16 13.00
N GLY A 257 -9.66 -9.28 12.83
CA GLY A 257 -10.21 -10.09 13.92
C GLY A 257 -11.32 -9.34 14.68
N GLU A 258 -11.93 -10.00 15.65
CA GLU A 258 -13.08 -9.49 16.41
C GLU A 258 -12.81 -8.15 17.14
N ARG A 259 -11.56 -7.87 17.46
CA ARG A 259 -11.14 -6.70 18.25
C ARG A 259 -10.43 -5.61 17.44
N GLY A 260 -10.35 -5.72 16.12
CA GLY A 260 -9.69 -4.75 15.26
C GLY A 260 -8.22 -4.50 15.64
N LYS A 261 -7.44 -5.56 15.90
CA LYS A 261 -6.01 -5.44 16.25
C LYS A 261 -5.14 -5.75 15.04
N LYS A 262 -3.88 -5.30 15.08
CA LYS A 262 -2.87 -5.73 14.11
C LYS A 262 -2.70 -7.26 14.17
N PHE A 263 -2.37 -7.89 13.02
CA PHE A 263 -2.05 -9.31 12.91
C PHE A 263 -0.83 -9.67 13.77
N MET A 264 0.16 -8.83 13.76
CA MET A 264 1.41 -8.88 14.51
C MET A 264 2.40 -9.93 13.99
N TYR A 265 3.69 -9.59 14.09
CA TYR A 265 4.80 -10.47 13.69
C TYR A 265 4.76 -11.86 14.35
N LYS A 266 4.22 -11.99 15.57
CA LYS A 266 4.09 -13.28 16.25
C LYS A 266 3.23 -14.25 15.43
N LYS A 267 2.02 -13.84 15.05
CA LYS A 267 1.11 -14.68 14.25
C LYS A 267 1.64 -14.93 12.84
N PHE A 268 2.30 -13.94 12.24
CA PHE A 268 2.93 -14.09 10.93
C PHE A 268 4.00 -15.18 10.95
N LYS A 269 4.86 -15.20 11.96
CA LYS A 269 5.88 -16.25 12.16
C LYS A 269 5.25 -17.62 12.39
N GLU A 270 4.25 -17.69 13.26
CA GLU A 270 3.51 -18.93 13.53
C GLU A 270 2.90 -19.49 12.23
N LEU A 271 2.31 -18.64 11.38
CA LEU A 271 1.71 -19.04 10.10
C LEU A 271 2.75 -19.54 9.10
N LEU A 272 3.92 -18.90 9.00
CA LEU A 272 5.00 -19.37 8.13
C LEU A 272 5.51 -20.76 8.56
N VAL A 273 5.65 -20.99 9.86
CA VAL A 273 6.06 -22.29 10.41
C VAL A 273 4.96 -23.35 10.22
N GLU A 274 3.69 -22.99 10.47
CA GLU A 274 2.54 -23.88 10.27
C GLU A 274 2.45 -24.41 8.83
N THR A 275 2.81 -23.56 7.88
CA THR A 275 2.71 -23.89 6.45
C THR A 275 4.02 -24.40 5.83
N VAL A 276 5.09 -24.59 6.61
CA VAL A 276 6.43 -24.91 6.09
C VAL A 276 6.51 -26.18 5.26
N ASN A 277 5.69 -27.19 5.58
CA ASN A 277 5.67 -28.46 4.84
C ASN A 277 4.86 -28.41 3.55
N GLU A 278 4.20 -27.30 3.27
CA GLU A 278 3.46 -27.10 2.02
C GLU A 278 4.37 -26.67 0.88
N SER A 279 3.94 -26.90 -0.36
CA SER A 279 4.60 -26.29 -1.52
C SER A 279 4.53 -24.77 -1.44
N MET A 280 5.47 -24.08 -2.06
CA MET A 280 5.52 -22.62 -2.06
C MET A 280 4.22 -21.99 -2.59
N GLU A 281 3.57 -22.63 -3.57
CA GLU A 281 2.28 -22.17 -4.10
C GLU A 281 1.15 -22.32 -3.07
N ASN A 282 1.11 -23.43 -2.35
CA ASN A 282 0.15 -23.65 -1.28
C ASN A 282 0.37 -22.71 -0.10
N GLN A 283 1.62 -22.40 0.22
CA GLN A 283 1.94 -21.40 1.27
C GLN A 283 1.37 -20.03 0.89
N LYS A 284 1.62 -19.58 -0.36
CA LYS A 284 1.05 -18.32 -0.86
C LYS A 284 -0.47 -18.30 -0.67
N ARG A 285 -1.16 -19.34 -1.13
CA ARG A 285 -2.62 -19.43 -1.00
C ARG A 285 -3.08 -19.37 0.46
N LYS A 286 -2.42 -20.10 1.36
CA LYS A 286 -2.75 -20.09 2.80
C LYS A 286 -2.50 -18.71 3.44
N LEU A 287 -1.45 -18.01 3.04
CA LEU A 287 -1.20 -16.64 3.47
C LEU A 287 -2.31 -15.70 2.99
N GLU A 288 -2.74 -15.82 1.74
CA GLU A 288 -3.85 -15.02 1.18
C GLU A 288 -5.18 -15.30 1.88
N GLU A 289 -5.50 -16.57 2.10
CA GLU A 289 -6.72 -17.01 2.81
C GLU A 289 -6.74 -16.48 4.26
N ARG A 290 -5.63 -16.68 4.98
CA ARG A 290 -5.53 -16.21 6.37
C ARG A 290 -5.58 -14.69 6.49
N LEU A 291 -5.00 -13.97 5.55
CA LEU A 291 -5.09 -12.51 5.50
C LEU A 291 -6.54 -12.06 5.30
N ALA A 292 -7.25 -12.66 4.34
CA ALA A 292 -8.64 -12.33 4.05
C ALA A 292 -9.57 -12.66 5.25
N GLU A 293 -9.38 -13.82 5.89
CA GLU A 293 -10.10 -14.19 7.11
C GLU A 293 -9.85 -13.20 8.25
N TRP A 294 -8.58 -12.79 8.42
CA TRP A 294 -8.20 -11.84 9.46
C TRP A 294 -8.80 -10.46 9.22
N MET A 295 -8.70 -9.96 8.00
CA MET A 295 -9.24 -8.65 7.61
C MET A 295 -10.76 -8.58 7.82
N GLY A 296 -11.51 -9.61 7.40
CA GLY A 296 -12.96 -9.56 7.43
C GLY A 296 -13.49 -8.32 6.69
N ASN A 297 -14.12 -7.38 7.42
CA ASN A 297 -14.64 -6.13 6.87
C ASN A 297 -13.67 -4.93 6.98
N TYR A 298 -12.47 -5.14 7.52
CA TYR A 298 -11.48 -4.07 7.59
C TYR A 298 -10.80 -3.85 6.24
N GLU A 299 -10.49 -2.60 5.93
CA GLU A 299 -9.72 -2.26 4.74
C GLU A 299 -8.24 -2.64 4.91
N GLN A 300 -7.56 -2.87 3.81
CA GLN A 300 -6.11 -3.06 3.81
C GLN A 300 -5.44 -1.73 4.21
N VAL A 301 -4.50 -1.79 5.16
CA VAL A 301 -3.90 -0.58 5.75
C VAL A 301 -2.61 -0.16 5.06
N ASP A 302 -1.88 -1.10 4.47
CA ASP A 302 -0.62 -0.84 3.77
C ASP A 302 -0.42 -1.79 2.59
N ASP A 303 0.55 -1.50 1.74
CA ASP A 303 1.00 -2.40 0.68
C ASP A 303 1.61 -3.67 1.32
N ILE A 304 1.49 -4.80 0.65
CA ILE A 304 2.00 -6.08 1.13
C ILE A 304 2.86 -6.72 0.06
N VAL A 305 4.11 -7.03 0.41
CA VAL A 305 4.98 -7.89 -0.39
C VAL A 305 5.60 -8.98 0.49
N ILE A 306 5.51 -10.23 0.05
CA ILE A 306 6.21 -11.37 0.64
C ILE A 306 6.84 -12.16 -0.50
N PHE A 307 8.15 -12.33 -0.46
CA PHE A 307 8.88 -13.17 -1.40
C PHE A 307 9.43 -14.38 -0.63
N GLY A 308 8.92 -15.57 -0.94
CA GLY A 308 9.40 -16.84 -0.38
C GLY A 308 10.13 -17.67 -1.43
N VAL A 309 11.26 -18.27 -1.03
CA VAL A 309 12.09 -19.16 -1.87
C VAL A 309 12.45 -20.41 -1.09
N GLU A 310 12.23 -21.58 -1.68
CA GLU A 310 12.71 -22.87 -1.16
C GLU A 310 13.98 -23.28 -1.91
N ILE A 311 14.95 -23.81 -1.17
CA ILE A 311 16.24 -24.27 -1.69
C ILE A 311 16.11 -25.72 -2.14
N ASP A 312 16.29 -25.95 -3.45
CA ASP A 312 16.15 -27.26 -4.12
C ASP A 312 17.38 -28.17 -3.99
#